data_19943ab830fac409bde43befaa973569
#
_entry.id   19943ab830fac409bde43befaa973569
#
_cell.length_a   1.000
_cell.length_b   1.000
_cell.length_c   1.000
_cell.angle_alpha   90.00
_cell.angle_beta   90.00
_cell.angle_gamma   90.00
#
_symmetry.space_group_name_H-M   'P 1'
#
loop_
_entity.id
_entity.type
_entity.pdbx_description
1 polymer ?
#
loop_
_entity_poly.entity_id
_entity_poly.type
_entity_poly.pdbx_seq_one_letter_code
_entity_poly.pdbx_strand_id
1 'polypeptide(L)'
;CSSDLRTNSHQIRLGMDYSLAKDHLLSLVYTTAFTDTKHYSIATGAQNSVTDSQGDNQLHNAKLDYQTPFGLKAGVAFTSYHSPGSQLLYSTMGTETMNFLSRDKQQINQWRFYAGQEHTLGKGWGLNYGITYTTALDHSYQRYYDPETDNLLPDNNMNSRRREQTLNVYAGLSKSFGEKLSADVSLAAEQYHTNIWNEWSLYPVANLTYMPAAGHVLQFSLSSDKEYPEYWSVQNAISYMGAYSEIQGNPYLKPATNYETSLNYILKGKYVFSAFYSYTKNKQMQTLYQSPERLVEIYKFFNFDFSSQAGLVMTVPFKVKKWLDSRFTAIGFRYRQKDSDFWDIPFDRKLYTFVLTMNNTFTLSTKPDLKFTLTGFYQNRAIQGIFDLPRLGNLDAALRYTFAKGKAQLTLKCDDLFNTSTISTQVGHIFRAIA
;
A
#
# COMPACT_ATOMS: atom_id res chain seq x y z
N CYS A 1 -20.33 -21.34 4.25
CA CYS A 1 -19.22 -21.15 3.32
C CYS A 1 -17.98 -21.87 3.83
N SER A 2 -17.27 -22.55 2.94
CA SER A 2 -15.96 -23.13 3.19
C SER A 2 -15.00 -22.63 2.10
N SER A 3 -13.77 -22.32 2.47
CA SER A 3 -12.76 -21.85 1.54
C SER A 3 -11.40 -22.47 1.90
N ASP A 4 -10.70 -23.00 0.91
CA ASP A 4 -9.32 -23.50 1.01
C ASP A 4 -8.45 -22.71 0.02
N LEU A 5 -7.44 -22.03 0.56
CA LEU A 5 -6.45 -21.29 -0.23
C LEU A 5 -5.07 -21.88 0.03
N ARG A 6 -4.41 -22.33 -1.04
CA ARG A 6 -3.04 -22.84 -1.00
C ARG A 6 -2.15 -21.98 -1.88
N THR A 7 -1.08 -21.49 -1.31
CA THR A 7 -0.08 -20.70 -2.01
C THR A 7 1.31 -21.26 -1.75
N ASN A 8 2.03 -21.58 -2.82
CA ASN A 8 3.44 -21.96 -2.78
C ASN A 8 4.23 -20.85 -3.45
N SER A 9 5.26 -20.33 -2.79
CA SER A 9 6.10 -19.28 -3.35
C SER A 9 7.58 -19.61 -3.19
N HIS A 10 8.34 -19.46 -4.28
CA HIS A 10 9.77 -19.66 -4.33
C HIS A 10 10.43 -18.40 -4.88
N GLN A 11 11.45 -17.92 -4.21
CA GLN A 11 12.22 -16.75 -4.64
C GLN A 11 13.71 -17.07 -4.67
N ILE A 12 14.37 -16.66 -5.75
CA ILE A 12 15.83 -16.77 -5.91
C ILE A 12 16.37 -15.37 -6.18
N ARG A 13 17.42 -15.00 -5.46
CA ARG A 13 18.14 -13.74 -5.69
C ARG A 13 19.63 -14.03 -5.84
N LEU A 14 20.21 -13.55 -6.94
CA LEU A 14 21.63 -13.61 -7.24
C LEU A 14 22.16 -12.20 -7.35
N GLY A 15 23.35 -11.95 -6.83
CA GLY A 15 24.01 -10.64 -6.90
C GLY A 15 25.49 -10.80 -7.15
N MET A 16 26.05 -9.87 -7.92
CA MET A 16 27.49 -9.80 -8.20
C MET A 16 27.90 -8.32 -8.22
N ASP A 17 28.95 -8.02 -7.47
CA ASP A 17 29.60 -6.70 -7.47
C ASP A 17 30.99 -6.86 -8.10
N TYR A 18 31.31 -5.96 -9.02
CA TYR A 18 32.59 -5.95 -9.70
C TYR A 18 33.22 -4.53 -9.69
N SER A 19 34.41 -4.41 -9.13
CA SER A 19 35.19 -3.18 -9.11
C SER A 19 35.98 -3.05 -10.41
N LEU A 20 35.53 -2.17 -11.33
CA LEU A 20 36.16 -1.91 -12.60
C LEU A 20 37.50 -1.16 -12.41
N ALA A 21 37.55 -0.24 -11.45
CA ALA A 21 38.71 0.56 -11.07
C ALA A 21 38.50 1.03 -9.62
N LYS A 22 39.46 1.78 -9.06
CA LYS A 22 39.30 2.35 -7.73
C LYS A 22 38.03 3.18 -7.65
N ASP A 23 37.12 2.77 -6.72
CA ASP A 23 35.82 3.41 -6.43
C ASP A 23 34.81 3.42 -7.61
N HIS A 24 35.05 2.61 -8.65
CA HIS A 24 34.11 2.31 -9.72
C HIS A 24 33.46 0.96 -9.49
N LEU A 25 32.19 0.96 -9.17
CA LEU A 25 31.45 -0.27 -8.84
C LEU A 25 30.37 -0.56 -9.88
N LEU A 26 30.39 -1.79 -10.40
CA LEU A 26 29.33 -2.35 -11.23
C LEU A 26 28.63 -3.45 -10.42
N SER A 27 27.31 -3.29 -10.21
CA SER A 27 26.49 -4.23 -9.45
C SER A 27 25.42 -4.82 -10.35
N LEU A 28 25.37 -6.15 -10.44
CA LEU A 28 24.32 -6.89 -11.13
C LEU A 28 23.48 -7.64 -10.10
N VAL A 29 22.18 -7.45 -10.14
CA VAL A 29 21.22 -8.18 -9.30
C VAL A 29 20.18 -8.82 -10.20
N TYR A 30 19.97 -10.11 -10.02
CA TYR A 30 18.87 -10.84 -10.63
C TYR A 30 17.99 -11.44 -9.54
N THR A 31 16.68 -11.21 -9.64
CA THR A 31 15.67 -11.77 -8.73
C THR A 31 14.60 -12.45 -9.56
N THR A 32 14.23 -13.65 -9.18
CA THR A 32 13.06 -14.34 -9.76
C THR A 32 12.18 -14.88 -8.65
N ALA A 33 10.87 -14.83 -8.87
CA ALA A 33 9.87 -15.40 -7.98
C ALA A 33 8.84 -16.19 -8.78
N PHE A 34 8.45 -17.33 -8.24
CA PHE A 34 7.42 -18.21 -8.78
C PHE A 34 6.38 -18.41 -7.69
N THR A 35 5.12 -18.18 -7.99
CA THR A 35 4.02 -18.34 -7.03
C THR A 35 2.89 -19.13 -7.68
N ASP A 36 2.59 -20.30 -7.14
CA ASP A 36 1.44 -21.14 -7.49
C ASP A 36 0.35 -20.93 -6.44
N THR A 37 -0.85 -20.60 -6.90
CA THR A 37 -2.00 -20.37 -6.04
C THR A 37 -3.17 -21.21 -6.51
N LYS A 38 -3.80 -21.94 -5.57
CA LYS A 38 -5.05 -22.69 -5.78
C LYS A 38 -6.06 -22.23 -4.76
N HIS A 39 -7.24 -21.90 -5.20
CA HIS A 39 -8.34 -21.47 -4.36
C HIS A 39 -9.60 -22.25 -4.70
N TYR A 40 -10.10 -22.99 -3.72
CA TYR A 40 -11.36 -23.70 -3.81
C TYR A 40 -12.34 -23.17 -2.76
N SER A 41 -13.55 -22.83 -3.17
CA SER A 41 -14.58 -22.36 -2.24
C SER A 41 -15.95 -22.92 -2.56
N ILE A 42 -16.73 -23.18 -1.50
CA ILE A 42 -18.13 -23.57 -1.58
C ILE A 42 -18.95 -22.62 -0.70
N ALA A 43 -20.00 -22.05 -1.26
CA ALA A 43 -21.01 -21.32 -0.54
C ALA A 43 -22.35 -22.03 -0.71
N THR A 44 -23.11 -22.12 0.38
CA THR A 44 -24.46 -22.71 0.42
C THR A 44 -25.41 -21.79 1.18
N GLY A 45 -26.66 -21.71 0.75
CA GLY A 45 -27.69 -20.85 1.34
C GLY A 45 -28.68 -20.36 0.29
N ALA A 46 -29.01 -19.09 0.32
CA ALA A 46 -29.85 -18.47 -0.72
C ALA A 46 -29.20 -18.56 -2.10
N GLN A 47 -27.87 -18.56 -2.14
CA GLN A 47 -27.03 -18.84 -3.30
C GLN A 47 -26.17 -20.06 -3.01
N ASN A 48 -26.07 -20.98 -3.98
CA ASN A 48 -25.11 -22.07 -3.93
C ASN A 48 -24.06 -21.83 -4.99
N SER A 49 -22.79 -21.85 -4.61
CA SER A 49 -21.68 -21.67 -5.56
C SER A 49 -20.49 -22.55 -5.23
N VAL A 50 -19.82 -23.00 -6.28
CA VAL A 50 -18.52 -23.66 -6.24
C VAL A 50 -17.57 -22.88 -7.12
N THR A 51 -16.44 -22.53 -6.58
CA THR A 51 -15.36 -21.84 -7.30
C THR A 51 -14.07 -22.63 -7.16
N ASP A 52 -13.43 -22.95 -8.28
CA ASP A 52 -12.10 -23.53 -8.34
C ASP A 52 -11.22 -22.62 -9.20
N SER A 53 -10.18 -22.04 -8.60
CA SER A 53 -9.30 -21.10 -9.28
C SER A 53 -7.85 -21.51 -9.11
N GLN A 54 -7.08 -21.32 -10.19
CA GLN A 54 -5.64 -21.59 -10.23
C GLN A 54 -4.92 -20.42 -10.87
N GLY A 55 -3.72 -20.10 -10.37
CA GLY A 55 -2.88 -19.03 -10.91
C GLY A 55 -1.40 -19.34 -10.69
N ASP A 56 -0.60 -19.16 -11.74
CA ASP A 56 0.84 -19.35 -11.75
C ASP A 56 1.52 -18.02 -12.07
N ASN A 57 2.12 -17.38 -11.08
CA ASN A 57 2.79 -16.11 -11.26
C ASN A 57 4.30 -16.30 -11.38
N GLN A 58 4.91 -15.68 -12.37
CA GLN A 58 6.34 -15.66 -12.60
C GLN A 58 6.81 -14.21 -12.70
N LEU A 59 7.77 -13.86 -11.86
CA LEU A 59 8.42 -12.55 -11.86
C LEU A 59 9.91 -12.72 -12.09
N HIS A 60 10.45 -12.00 -13.07
CA HIS A 60 11.88 -11.88 -13.32
C HIS A 60 12.28 -10.42 -13.26
N ASN A 61 13.29 -10.09 -12.50
CA ASN A 61 13.85 -8.75 -12.41
C ASN A 61 15.38 -8.82 -12.52
N ALA A 62 15.93 -8.14 -13.51
CA ALA A 62 17.37 -7.98 -13.68
C ALA A 62 17.72 -6.50 -13.58
N LYS A 63 18.71 -6.15 -12.75
CA LYS A 63 19.13 -4.77 -12.49
C LYS A 63 20.65 -4.68 -12.59
N LEU A 64 21.13 -3.71 -13.37
CA LEU A 64 22.55 -3.35 -13.50
C LEU A 64 22.74 -1.92 -13.04
N ASP A 65 23.55 -1.71 -12.02
CA ASP A 65 23.91 -0.42 -11.46
C ASP A 65 25.40 -0.14 -11.70
N TYR A 66 25.72 1.08 -12.04
CA TYR A 66 27.09 1.60 -12.13
C TYR A 66 27.25 2.84 -11.26
N GLN A 67 28.26 2.83 -10.39
CA GLN A 67 28.59 3.93 -9.51
C GLN A 67 30.03 4.38 -9.74
N THR A 68 30.26 5.70 -9.66
CA THR A 68 31.57 6.33 -9.85
C THR A 68 32.00 7.07 -8.58
N PRO A 69 33.30 7.30 -8.37
CA PRO A 69 33.83 8.05 -7.24
C PRO A 69 33.41 9.53 -7.23
N PHE A 70 33.04 10.09 -8.40
CA PHE A 70 32.60 11.48 -8.51
C PHE A 70 31.10 11.68 -8.35
N GLY A 71 30.37 10.63 -7.84
CA GLY A 71 28.96 10.72 -7.45
C GLY A 71 27.95 10.40 -8.54
N LEU A 72 28.36 10.01 -9.76
CA LEU A 72 27.42 9.52 -10.78
C LEU A 72 26.97 8.11 -10.44
N LYS A 73 25.66 7.93 -10.45
CA LYS A 73 24.97 6.63 -10.37
C LYS A 73 24.09 6.49 -11.60
N ALA A 74 24.26 5.42 -12.37
CA ALA A 74 23.44 5.13 -13.52
C ALA A 74 23.09 3.65 -13.55
N GLY A 75 21.94 3.30 -14.13
CA GLY A 75 21.57 1.91 -14.20
C GLY A 75 20.42 1.64 -15.15
N VAL A 76 20.21 0.36 -15.36
CA VAL A 76 19.09 -0.19 -16.12
C VAL A 76 18.46 -1.34 -15.35
N ALA A 77 17.15 -1.39 -15.34
CA ALA A 77 16.41 -2.53 -14.80
C ALA A 77 15.41 -3.04 -15.84
N PHE A 78 15.29 -4.35 -15.91
CA PHE A 78 14.27 -5.04 -16.70
C PHE A 78 13.41 -5.89 -15.75
N THR A 79 12.10 -5.78 -15.88
CA THR A 79 11.13 -6.60 -15.15
C THR A 79 10.21 -7.28 -16.15
N SER A 80 10.05 -8.59 -16.03
CA SER A 80 9.06 -9.38 -16.76
C SER A 80 8.15 -10.08 -15.76
N TYR A 81 6.87 -9.88 -15.92
CA TYR A 81 5.83 -10.53 -15.12
C TYR A 81 4.91 -11.32 -16.03
N HIS A 82 4.61 -12.57 -15.67
CA HIS A 82 3.73 -13.48 -16.38
C HIS A 82 2.80 -14.15 -15.39
N SER A 83 1.50 -14.02 -15.61
CA SER A 83 0.45 -14.50 -14.71
C SER A 83 -0.69 -15.12 -15.52
N PRO A 84 -0.60 -16.39 -15.88
CA PRO A 84 -1.75 -17.15 -16.37
C PRO A 84 -2.65 -17.55 -15.20
N GLY A 85 -3.96 -17.54 -15.43
CA GLY A 85 -4.97 -17.93 -14.45
C GLY A 85 -6.12 -18.68 -15.10
N SER A 86 -6.85 -19.43 -14.29
CA SER A 86 -8.13 -20.02 -14.66
C SER A 86 -9.08 -20.06 -13.48
N GLN A 87 -10.38 -19.93 -13.75
CA GLN A 87 -11.44 -20.03 -12.74
C GLN A 87 -12.62 -20.81 -13.32
N LEU A 88 -12.97 -21.92 -12.68
CA LEU A 88 -14.24 -22.59 -12.87
C LEU A 88 -15.23 -22.04 -11.85
N LEU A 89 -16.34 -21.50 -12.31
CA LEU A 89 -17.45 -21.04 -11.47
C LEU A 89 -18.73 -21.77 -11.85
N TYR A 90 -19.32 -22.43 -10.88
CA TYR A 90 -20.71 -22.88 -10.94
C TYR A 90 -21.48 -22.20 -9.81
N SER A 91 -22.57 -21.52 -10.15
CA SER A 91 -23.39 -20.80 -9.16
C SER A 91 -24.86 -20.82 -9.54
N THR A 92 -25.72 -21.08 -8.54
CA THR A 92 -27.19 -21.09 -8.68
C THR A 92 -27.86 -20.22 -7.64
N MET A 93 -28.83 -19.43 -8.05
CA MET A 93 -29.73 -18.69 -7.16
C MET A 93 -31.13 -18.63 -7.77
N GLY A 94 -32.09 -19.25 -7.10
CA GLY A 94 -33.44 -19.43 -7.67
C GLY A 94 -33.37 -20.23 -8.97
N THR A 95 -33.84 -19.63 -10.07
CA THR A 95 -33.80 -20.21 -11.43
C THR A 95 -32.58 -19.84 -12.24
N GLU A 96 -31.77 -18.91 -11.76
CA GLU A 96 -30.57 -18.44 -12.48
C GLU A 96 -29.38 -19.34 -12.22
N THR A 97 -28.64 -19.67 -13.26
CA THR A 97 -27.43 -20.49 -13.21
C THR A 97 -26.31 -19.80 -13.97
N MET A 98 -25.16 -19.67 -13.33
CA MET A 98 -23.90 -19.33 -13.96
C MET A 98 -23.00 -20.55 -13.97
N ASN A 99 -22.51 -20.92 -15.14
CA ASN A 99 -21.56 -22.02 -15.31
C ASN A 99 -20.55 -21.65 -16.39
N PHE A 100 -19.32 -21.41 -16.02
CA PHE A 100 -18.28 -21.07 -16.99
C PHE A 100 -16.87 -21.45 -16.49
N LEU A 101 -15.96 -21.62 -17.44
CA LEU A 101 -14.52 -21.68 -17.23
C LEU A 101 -13.91 -20.39 -17.80
N SER A 102 -13.32 -19.54 -16.94
CA SER A 102 -12.50 -18.43 -17.43
C SER A 102 -11.04 -18.85 -17.54
N ARG A 103 -10.36 -18.34 -18.56
CA ARG A 103 -8.90 -18.42 -18.72
C ARG A 103 -8.38 -17.02 -18.97
N ASP A 104 -7.47 -16.59 -18.17
CA ASP A 104 -6.85 -15.27 -18.25
C ASP A 104 -5.34 -15.37 -18.28
N LYS A 105 -4.74 -14.31 -18.79
CA LYS A 105 -3.28 -14.17 -18.81
C LYS A 105 -2.93 -12.70 -18.79
N GLN A 106 -1.97 -12.33 -17.94
CA GLN A 106 -1.33 -11.05 -17.95
C GLN A 106 0.18 -11.20 -18.21
N GLN A 107 0.71 -10.40 -19.10
CA GLN A 107 2.14 -10.34 -19.38
C GLN A 107 2.60 -8.89 -19.42
N ILE A 108 3.50 -8.51 -18.51
CA ILE A 108 4.05 -7.16 -18.38
C ILE A 108 5.56 -7.23 -18.58
N ASN A 109 6.09 -6.40 -19.49
CA ASN A 109 7.51 -6.20 -19.68
C ASN A 109 7.82 -4.73 -19.47
N GLN A 110 8.72 -4.43 -18.52
CA GLN A 110 9.08 -3.07 -18.15
C GLN A 110 10.59 -2.87 -18.23
N TRP A 111 11.01 -1.76 -18.83
CA TRP A 111 12.37 -1.27 -18.80
C TRP A 111 12.42 0.05 -18.04
N ARG A 112 13.42 0.18 -17.18
CA ARG A 112 13.70 1.40 -16.44
C ARG A 112 15.17 1.79 -16.62
N PHE A 113 15.40 3.00 -17.08
CA PHE A 113 16.72 3.62 -17.23
C PHE A 113 16.80 4.81 -16.29
N TYR A 114 17.90 4.96 -15.58
CA TYR A 114 18.08 6.08 -14.67
C TYR A 114 19.54 6.49 -14.59
N ALA A 115 19.73 7.79 -14.36
CA ALA A 115 21.03 8.39 -14.06
C ALA A 115 20.83 9.53 -13.07
N GLY A 116 21.71 9.64 -12.10
CA GLY A 116 21.71 10.70 -11.12
C GLY A 116 23.11 11.08 -10.70
N GLN A 117 23.29 12.33 -10.34
CA GLN A 117 24.57 12.90 -9.93
C GLN A 117 24.40 13.61 -8.60
N GLU A 118 25.34 13.38 -7.69
CA GLU A 118 25.45 14.07 -6.40
C GLU A 118 26.78 14.81 -6.33
N HIS A 119 26.73 16.08 -5.90
CA HIS A 119 27.88 16.92 -5.69
C HIS A 119 27.91 17.45 -4.27
N THR A 120 29.03 17.28 -3.61
CA THR A 120 29.33 18.00 -2.36
C THR A 120 30.05 19.27 -2.71
N LEU A 121 29.39 20.41 -2.54
CA LEU A 121 29.92 21.73 -2.79
C LEU A 121 30.54 22.30 -1.51
N GLY A 122 31.41 23.30 -1.66
CA GLY A 122 32.01 23.95 -0.47
C GLY A 122 31.01 24.58 0.48
N LYS A 123 31.39 24.79 1.73
CA LYS A 123 30.61 25.48 2.78
C LYS A 123 29.30 24.78 3.14
N GLY A 124 29.26 23.43 3.05
CA GLY A 124 28.10 22.61 3.44
C GLY A 124 26.93 22.62 2.47
N TRP A 125 27.13 22.99 1.21
CA TRP A 125 26.17 22.83 0.13
C TRP A 125 26.28 21.47 -0.52
N GLY A 126 25.14 20.88 -0.87
CA GLY A 126 25.01 19.71 -1.72
C GLY A 126 24.05 20.01 -2.89
N LEU A 127 24.33 19.41 -4.03
CA LEU A 127 23.49 19.45 -5.23
C LEU A 127 23.25 18.04 -5.70
N ASN A 128 22.01 17.67 -5.96
CA ASN A 128 21.65 16.42 -6.60
C ASN A 128 20.70 16.67 -7.78
N TYR A 129 20.80 15.87 -8.81
CA TYR A 129 19.89 15.91 -9.94
C TYR A 129 19.94 14.58 -10.69
N GLY A 130 18.88 14.30 -11.43
CA GLY A 130 18.82 13.06 -12.19
C GLY A 130 17.61 12.95 -13.07
N ILE A 131 17.58 11.84 -13.79
CA ILE A 131 16.57 11.48 -14.75
C ILE A 131 16.24 9.99 -14.61
N THR A 132 14.96 9.66 -14.72
CA THR A 132 14.50 8.28 -14.84
C THR A 132 13.51 8.20 -16.00
N TYR A 133 13.70 7.22 -16.87
CA TYR A 133 12.74 6.87 -17.90
C TYR A 133 12.31 5.44 -17.72
N THR A 134 10.99 5.22 -17.66
CA THR A 134 10.38 3.88 -17.57
C THR A 134 9.45 3.68 -18.75
N THR A 135 9.48 2.51 -19.36
CA THR A 135 8.50 2.10 -20.37
C THR A 135 8.03 0.68 -20.05
N ALA A 136 6.73 0.49 -20.06
CA ALA A 136 6.09 -0.81 -19.82
C ALA A 136 5.11 -1.13 -20.94
N LEU A 137 5.02 -2.42 -21.25
CA LEU A 137 4.01 -2.99 -22.14
C LEU A 137 3.28 -4.09 -21.39
N ASP A 138 1.99 -3.89 -21.16
CA ASP A 138 1.06 -4.89 -20.66
C ASP A 138 0.26 -5.47 -21.81
N HIS A 139 0.22 -6.78 -21.89
CA HIS A 139 -0.61 -7.55 -22.80
C HIS A 139 -1.39 -8.57 -21.99
N SER A 140 -2.72 -8.40 -21.97
CA SER A 140 -3.61 -9.18 -21.13
C SER A 140 -4.81 -9.65 -21.93
N TYR A 141 -5.28 -10.86 -21.64
CA TYR A 141 -6.56 -11.34 -22.14
C TYR A 141 -7.32 -12.08 -21.04
N GLN A 142 -8.65 -12.12 -21.19
CA GLN A 142 -9.57 -12.94 -20.41
C GLN A 142 -10.60 -13.52 -21.36
N ARG A 143 -10.87 -14.82 -21.28
CA ARG A 143 -11.80 -15.54 -22.13
C ARG A 143 -12.66 -16.48 -21.30
N TYR A 144 -13.92 -16.57 -21.68
CA TYR A 144 -14.91 -17.41 -21.02
C TYR A 144 -15.32 -18.55 -21.94
N TYR A 145 -15.40 -19.75 -21.39
CA TYR A 145 -15.70 -20.98 -22.07
C TYR A 145 -16.85 -21.70 -21.37
N ASP A 146 -17.65 -22.41 -22.14
CA ASP A 146 -18.56 -23.42 -21.61
C ASP A 146 -17.73 -24.59 -21.03
N PRO A 147 -17.93 -24.98 -19.75
CA PRO A 147 -17.08 -25.98 -19.11
C PRO A 147 -17.24 -27.40 -19.66
N GLU A 148 -18.38 -27.72 -20.30
CA GLU A 148 -18.67 -29.05 -20.82
C GLU A 148 -18.17 -29.23 -22.26
N THR A 149 -18.28 -28.18 -23.07
CA THR A 149 -17.97 -28.25 -24.50
C THR A 149 -16.64 -27.59 -24.87
N ASP A 150 -16.03 -26.84 -23.95
CA ASP A 150 -14.83 -25.97 -24.15
C ASP A 150 -15.01 -24.95 -25.28
N ASN A 151 -16.27 -24.64 -25.61
CA ASN A 151 -16.59 -23.61 -26.61
C ASN A 151 -16.47 -22.21 -25.99
N LEU A 152 -15.90 -21.27 -26.77
CA LEU A 152 -15.79 -19.88 -26.36
C LEU A 152 -17.20 -19.26 -26.24
N LEU A 153 -17.49 -18.68 -25.07
CA LEU A 153 -18.71 -17.91 -24.85
C LEU A 153 -18.56 -16.52 -25.51
N PRO A 154 -19.63 -15.96 -26.10
CA PRO A 154 -19.54 -14.71 -26.85
C PRO A 154 -19.26 -13.48 -25.98
N ASP A 155 -19.71 -13.52 -24.72
CA ASP A 155 -19.76 -12.36 -23.82
C ASP A 155 -18.54 -12.27 -22.90
N ASN A 156 -18.24 -11.04 -22.47
CA ASN A 156 -17.24 -10.69 -21.45
C ASN A 156 -15.77 -11.02 -21.77
N ASN A 157 -15.49 -11.41 -23.03
CA ASN A 157 -14.12 -11.64 -23.46
C ASN A 157 -13.35 -10.32 -23.57
N MET A 158 -12.13 -10.30 -23.04
CA MET A 158 -11.26 -9.14 -23.03
C MET A 158 -9.93 -9.45 -23.71
N ASN A 159 -9.42 -8.51 -24.50
CA ASN A 159 -8.05 -8.48 -24.97
C ASN A 159 -7.56 -7.03 -24.86
N SER A 160 -6.52 -6.80 -24.07
CA SER A 160 -5.98 -5.48 -23.76
C SER A 160 -4.49 -5.41 -24.08
N ARG A 161 -4.10 -4.30 -24.70
CA ARG A 161 -2.70 -3.93 -24.89
C ARG A 161 -2.50 -2.51 -24.44
N ARG A 162 -1.77 -2.32 -23.35
CA ARG A 162 -1.48 -1.01 -22.76
C ARG A 162 0.01 -0.73 -22.82
N ARG A 163 0.37 0.41 -23.36
CA ARG A 163 1.71 0.96 -23.27
C ARG A 163 1.73 2.11 -22.26
N GLU A 164 2.71 2.09 -21.40
CA GLU A 164 2.90 3.10 -20.37
C GLU A 164 4.34 3.60 -20.39
N GLN A 165 4.51 4.91 -20.27
CA GLN A 165 5.81 5.57 -20.27
C GLN A 165 5.82 6.66 -19.20
N THR A 166 6.91 6.73 -18.43
CA THR A 166 7.15 7.83 -17.50
C THR A 166 8.52 8.42 -17.75
N LEU A 167 8.58 9.74 -17.78
CA LEU A 167 9.84 10.49 -17.77
C LEU A 167 9.85 11.36 -16.52
N ASN A 168 10.78 11.09 -15.62
CA ASN A 168 10.96 11.85 -14.39
C ASN A 168 12.32 12.54 -14.41
N VAL A 169 12.33 13.84 -14.15
CA VAL A 169 13.54 14.63 -13.97
C VAL A 169 13.48 15.34 -12.63
N TYR A 170 14.57 15.37 -11.89
CA TYR A 170 14.63 16.04 -10.60
C TYR A 170 15.90 16.83 -10.39
N ALA A 171 15.80 17.85 -9.54
CA ALA A 171 16.95 18.57 -9.01
C ALA A 171 16.69 18.95 -7.54
N GLY A 172 17.73 18.92 -6.73
CA GLY A 172 17.66 19.24 -5.31
C GLY A 172 18.92 19.91 -4.81
N LEU A 173 18.73 20.73 -3.78
CA LEU A 173 19.78 21.44 -3.06
C LEU A 173 19.69 21.10 -1.58
N SER A 174 20.82 20.83 -0.97
CA SER A 174 20.94 20.69 0.48
C SER A 174 21.91 21.70 1.06
N LYS A 175 21.66 22.09 2.32
CA LYS A 175 22.51 23.04 3.03
C LYS A 175 22.56 22.72 4.52
N SER A 176 23.76 22.61 5.07
CA SER A 176 24.00 22.58 6.50
C SER A 176 24.49 23.96 6.96
N PHE A 177 23.77 24.56 7.94
CA PHE A 177 24.09 25.84 8.57
C PHE A 177 24.67 25.55 9.97
N GLY A 178 25.96 25.17 10.00
CA GLY A 178 26.60 24.66 11.20
C GLY A 178 25.99 23.34 11.65
N GLU A 179 26.02 23.10 12.99
CA GLU A 179 25.52 21.87 13.62
C GLU A 179 24.02 21.92 13.98
N LYS A 180 23.38 23.08 13.90
CA LYS A 180 22.04 23.32 14.45
C LYS A 180 20.94 23.27 13.39
N LEU A 181 21.24 23.54 12.15
CA LEU A 181 20.21 23.66 11.11
C LEU A 181 20.69 22.98 9.84
N SER A 182 19.85 22.09 9.30
CA SER A 182 20.01 21.52 7.96
C SER A 182 18.71 21.68 7.17
N ALA A 183 18.86 21.98 5.91
CA ALA A 183 17.77 22.11 4.96
C ALA A 183 18.07 21.31 3.69
N ASP A 184 17.06 20.64 3.16
CA ASP A 184 17.10 19.89 1.92
C ASP A 184 15.82 20.17 1.14
N VAL A 185 15.94 20.59 -0.11
CA VAL A 185 14.80 20.92 -0.97
C VAL A 185 15.04 20.32 -2.36
N SER A 186 14.07 19.62 -2.89
CA SER A 186 14.12 19.10 -4.25
C SER A 186 12.77 19.23 -4.95
N LEU A 187 12.83 19.27 -6.27
CA LEU A 187 11.65 19.26 -7.13
C LEU A 187 11.87 18.22 -8.22
N ALA A 188 10.90 17.35 -8.38
CA ALA A 188 10.81 16.47 -9.54
C ALA A 188 9.64 16.89 -10.43
N ALA A 189 9.83 16.75 -11.75
CA ALA A 189 8.80 16.87 -12.76
C ALA A 189 8.67 15.54 -13.48
N GLU A 190 7.46 15.02 -13.60
CA GLU A 190 7.20 13.74 -14.24
C GLU A 190 6.13 13.85 -15.30
N GLN A 191 6.43 13.35 -16.49
CA GLN A 191 5.44 13.08 -17.53
C GLN A 191 4.97 11.64 -17.42
N TYR A 192 3.67 11.46 -17.33
CA TYR A 192 3.00 10.16 -17.43
C TYR A 192 2.25 10.07 -18.75
N HIS A 193 2.60 9.10 -19.58
CA HIS A 193 2.04 8.91 -20.91
C HIS A 193 1.54 7.47 -21.08
N THR A 194 0.27 7.33 -21.49
CA THR A 194 -0.38 6.08 -21.88
C THR A 194 -1.18 6.29 -23.15
N ASN A 195 -1.92 5.29 -23.62
CA ASN A 195 -2.81 5.42 -24.75
C ASN A 195 -3.93 6.48 -24.56
N ILE A 196 -4.27 6.81 -23.29
CA ILE A 196 -5.38 7.71 -22.92
C ILE A 196 -4.96 8.92 -22.10
N TRP A 197 -3.78 8.89 -21.48
CA TRP A 197 -3.27 9.97 -20.61
C TRP A 197 -1.95 10.51 -21.10
N ASN A 198 -1.76 11.83 -21.01
CA ASN A 198 -0.49 12.51 -21.22
C ASN A 198 -0.45 13.74 -20.29
N GLU A 199 0.03 13.51 -19.06
CA GLU A 199 -0.03 14.52 -18.00
C GLU A 199 1.35 14.75 -17.38
N TRP A 200 1.63 16.02 -17.07
CA TRP A 200 2.77 16.43 -16.26
C TRP A 200 2.35 16.66 -14.82
N SER A 201 3.18 16.24 -13.89
CA SER A 201 3.01 16.47 -12.46
C SER A 201 4.31 16.93 -11.82
N LEU A 202 4.20 17.74 -10.76
CA LEU A 202 5.32 18.25 -9.98
C LEU A 202 5.31 17.64 -8.59
N TYR A 203 6.51 17.25 -8.14
CA TYR A 203 6.72 16.60 -6.85
C TYR A 203 7.73 17.38 -6.03
N PRO A 204 7.30 18.36 -5.21
CA PRO A 204 8.16 19.05 -4.27
C PRO A 204 8.49 18.15 -3.07
N VAL A 205 9.73 18.22 -2.62
CA VAL A 205 10.20 17.65 -1.36
C VAL A 205 11.00 18.70 -0.61
N ALA A 206 10.75 18.84 0.69
CA ALA A 206 11.52 19.72 1.55
C ALA A 206 11.68 19.11 2.93
N ASN A 207 12.88 19.10 3.46
CA ASN A 207 13.18 18.68 4.82
C ASN A 207 13.97 19.77 5.52
N LEU A 208 13.56 20.09 6.74
CA LEU A 208 14.27 21.04 7.60
C LEU A 208 14.42 20.40 8.98
N THR A 209 15.65 20.34 9.47
CA THR A 209 15.92 19.90 10.83
C THR A 209 16.61 21.02 11.59
N TYR A 210 16.02 21.42 12.71
CA TYR A 210 16.54 22.47 13.59
C TYR A 210 16.72 21.96 15.01
N MET A 211 17.92 22.11 15.54
CA MET A 211 18.35 21.71 16.88
C MET A 211 18.75 22.95 17.68
N PRO A 212 17.78 23.71 18.24
CA PRO A 212 18.08 24.99 18.94
C PRO A 212 18.93 24.79 20.19
N ALA A 213 18.72 23.69 20.92
CA ALA A 213 19.41 23.35 22.15
C ALA A 213 19.50 21.83 22.33
N ALA A 214 20.34 21.37 23.25
CA ALA A 214 20.46 19.96 23.56
C ALA A 214 19.10 19.33 23.96
N GLY A 215 18.74 18.24 23.34
CA GLY A 215 17.48 17.54 23.60
C GLY A 215 16.24 18.16 22.92
N HIS A 216 16.37 19.18 22.10
CA HIS A 216 15.28 19.80 21.34
C HIS A 216 15.54 19.62 19.85
N VAL A 217 14.65 18.93 19.14
CA VAL A 217 14.72 18.75 17.67
C VAL A 217 13.37 19.12 17.07
N LEU A 218 13.38 20.04 16.11
CA LEU A 218 12.26 20.38 15.28
C LEU A 218 12.54 19.87 13.87
N GLN A 219 11.62 19.12 13.31
CA GLN A 219 11.71 18.58 11.95
C GLN A 219 10.46 18.96 11.17
N PHE A 220 10.66 19.67 10.09
CA PHE A 220 9.62 19.89 9.08
C PHE A 220 9.93 18.98 7.91
N SER A 221 8.90 18.29 7.38
CA SER A 221 8.98 17.49 6.17
C SER A 221 7.80 17.80 5.26
N LEU A 222 8.08 18.00 4.00
CA LEU A 222 7.14 18.00 2.90
C LEU A 222 7.60 16.94 1.91
N SER A 223 6.78 15.96 1.62
CA SER A 223 7.02 14.94 0.58
C SER A 223 5.86 14.89 -0.40
N SER A 224 6.16 14.48 -1.60
CA SER A 224 5.14 14.20 -2.60
C SER A 224 5.58 13.04 -3.49
N ASP A 225 4.63 12.22 -3.88
CA ASP A 225 4.83 11.07 -4.74
C ASP A 225 3.60 10.77 -5.59
N LYS A 226 3.73 9.79 -6.47
CA LYS A 226 2.67 9.31 -7.34
C LYS A 226 2.38 7.84 -7.08
N GLU A 227 1.10 7.51 -6.93
CA GLU A 227 0.59 6.15 -6.82
C GLU A 227 -0.06 5.77 -8.15
N TYR A 228 0.56 4.84 -8.87
CA TYR A 228 0.02 4.35 -10.14
C TYR A 228 -1.07 3.32 -9.89
N PRO A 229 -2.11 3.25 -10.78
CA PRO A 229 -3.07 2.15 -10.72
C PRO A 229 -2.38 0.80 -10.95
N GLU A 230 -2.85 -0.21 -10.27
CA GLU A 230 -2.41 -1.58 -10.53
C GLU A 230 -2.84 -2.02 -11.93
N TYR A 231 -2.02 -2.79 -12.64
CA TYR A 231 -2.29 -3.16 -14.03
C TYR A 231 -3.62 -3.91 -14.21
N TRP A 232 -4.01 -4.76 -13.27
CA TRP A 232 -5.28 -5.47 -13.32
C TRP A 232 -6.48 -4.52 -13.15
N SER A 233 -6.33 -3.46 -12.34
CA SER A 233 -7.42 -2.50 -12.08
C SER A 233 -7.76 -1.61 -13.28
N VAL A 234 -6.84 -1.49 -14.24
CA VAL A 234 -7.02 -0.71 -15.47
C VAL A 234 -7.38 -1.54 -16.70
N GLN A 235 -7.58 -2.84 -16.54
CA GLN A 235 -8.09 -3.71 -17.59
C GLN A 235 -9.61 -3.57 -17.67
N ASN A 236 -10.19 -3.74 -18.86
CA ASN A 236 -11.64 -3.84 -19.01
C ASN A 236 -12.10 -5.29 -18.84
N ALA A 237 -11.74 -5.88 -17.70
CA ALA A 237 -12.01 -7.26 -17.34
C ALA A 237 -13.08 -7.33 -16.25
N ILE A 238 -13.83 -8.41 -16.25
CA ILE A 238 -14.80 -8.74 -15.20
C ILE A 238 -14.34 -10.04 -14.53
N SER A 239 -14.15 -10.02 -13.23
CA SER A 239 -13.86 -11.20 -12.43
C SER A 239 -15.04 -11.49 -11.50
N TYR A 240 -15.53 -12.70 -11.49
CA TYR A 240 -16.69 -13.08 -10.69
C TYR A 240 -16.25 -13.63 -9.33
N MET A 241 -16.80 -13.04 -8.26
CA MET A 241 -16.68 -13.59 -6.90
C MET A 241 -17.84 -14.54 -6.57
N GLY A 242 -18.89 -14.50 -7.39
CA GLY A 242 -20.10 -15.32 -7.33
C GLY A 242 -21.09 -14.84 -8.38
N ALA A 243 -22.30 -15.41 -8.44
CA ALA A 243 -23.31 -15.04 -9.45
C ALA A 243 -23.79 -13.57 -9.33
N TYR A 244 -23.68 -12.97 -8.14
CA TYR A 244 -24.20 -11.64 -7.85
C TYR A 244 -23.13 -10.67 -7.36
N SER A 245 -21.87 -11.01 -7.55
CA SER A 245 -20.76 -10.17 -7.08
C SER A 245 -19.60 -10.26 -8.05
N GLU A 246 -19.25 -9.13 -8.65
CA GLU A 246 -18.19 -9.03 -9.65
C GLU A 246 -17.23 -7.88 -9.36
N ILE A 247 -15.98 -8.07 -9.74
CA ILE A 247 -14.96 -7.03 -9.75
C ILE A 247 -14.77 -6.59 -11.19
N GLN A 248 -14.94 -5.30 -11.44
CA GLN A 248 -14.70 -4.70 -12.75
C GLN A 248 -13.45 -3.83 -12.72
N GLY A 249 -12.61 -3.95 -13.74
CA GLY A 249 -11.53 -3.00 -13.96
C GLY A 249 -12.05 -1.66 -14.52
N ASN A 250 -11.21 -0.62 -14.43
CA ASN A 250 -11.51 0.71 -14.94
C ASN A 250 -10.33 1.26 -15.77
N PRO A 251 -10.39 1.17 -17.12
CA PRO A 251 -9.31 1.67 -17.98
C PRO A 251 -9.01 3.17 -17.84
N TYR A 252 -9.96 3.94 -17.30
CA TYR A 252 -9.86 5.39 -17.14
C TYR A 252 -9.26 5.83 -15.82
N LEU A 253 -8.73 4.90 -15.01
CA LEU A 253 -8.03 5.27 -13.78
C LEU A 253 -6.80 6.10 -14.07
N LYS A 254 -6.68 7.19 -13.31
CA LYS A 254 -5.50 8.08 -13.27
C LYS A 254 -4.62 7.72 -12.09
N PRO A 255 -3.31 7.97 -12.21
CA PRO A 255 -2.46 7.97 -11.02
C PRO A 255 -2.92 8.97 -9.98
N ALA A 256 -2.86 8.58 -8.72
CA ALA A 256 -3.06 9.50 -7.62
C ALA A 256 -1.76 10.26 -7.32
N THR A 257 -1.88 11.50 -6.83
CA THR A 257 -0.73 12.29 -6.38
C THR A 257 -0.88 12.58 -4.89
N ASN A 258 0.09 12.14 -4.12
CA ASN A 258 0.14 12.32 -2.68
C ASN A 258 1.00 13.53 -2.32
N TYR A 259 0.56 14.32 -1.36
CA TYR A 259 1.31 15.40 -0.71
C TYR A 259 1.19 15.20 0.79
N GLU A 260 2.33 15.07 1.46
CA GLU A 260 2.40 14.87 2.91
C GLU A 260 3.27 15.93 3.54
N THR A 261 2.76 16.57 4.58
CA THR A 261 3.48 17.57 5.37
C THR A 261 3.42 17.19 6.83
N SER A 262 4.55 17.27 7.51
CA SER A 262 4.61 17.07 8.96
C SER A 262 5.57 18.06 9.62
N LEU A 263 5.21 18.42 10.84
CA LEU A 263 6.06 19.16 11.77
C LEU A 263 6.18 18.31 13.04
N ASN A 264 7.39 17.86 13.33
CA ASN A 264 7.69 17.03 14.49
C ASN A 264 8.53 17.82 15.49
N TYR A 265 8.12 17.83 16.74
CA TYR A 265 8.92 18.29 17.86
C TYR A 265 9.31 17.11 18.73
N ILE A 266 10.61 16.87 18.84
CA ILE A 266 11.17 15.79 19.64
C ILE A 266 11.91 16.39 20.82
N LEU A 267 11.42 16.08 22.02
CA LEU A 267 12.00 16.56 23.29
C LEU A 267 12.74 15.43 23.98
N LYS A 268 14.02 15.69 24.31
CA LYS A 268 14.93 14.77 25.02
C LYS A 268 15.06 13.38 24.37
N GLY A 269 14.85 13.31 23.00
CA GLY A 269 14.87 12.06 22.26
C GLY A 269 13.78 11.05 22.65
N LYS A 270 12.73 11.48 23.36
CA LYS A 270 11.71 10.59 23.94
C LYS A 270 10.28 11.03 23.62
N TYR A 271 9.97 12.31 23.88
CA TYR A 271 8.63 12.85 23.71
C TYR A 271 8.51 13.36 22.30
N VAL A 272 7.47 12.91 21.58
CA VAL A 272 7.23 13.30 20.20
C VAL A 272 5.86 13.94 20.11
N PHE A 273 5.83 15.15 19.56
CA PHE A 273 4.61 15.87 19.22
C PHE A 273 4.66 16.21 17.74
N SER A 274 3.67 15.77 17.00
CA SER A 274 3.63 15.95 15.56
C SER A 274 2.30 16.56 15.13
N ALA A 275 2.38 17.48 14.18
CA ALA A 275 1.23 17.92 13.37
C ALA A 275 1.45 17.43 11.95
N PHE A 276 0.41 16.91 11.31
CA PHE A 276 0.52 16.41 9.95
C PHE A 276 -0.70 16.82 9.10
N TYR A 277 -0.45 16.93 7.82
CA TYR A 277 -1.47 17.09 6.79
C TYR A 277 -1.09 16.24 5.60
N SER A 278 -2.02 15.40 5.12
CA SER A 278 -1.91 14.67 3.88
C SER A 278 -3.06 15.02 2.93
N TYR A 279 -2.74 15.11 1.65
CA TYR A 279 -3.69 15.37 0.58
C TYR A 279 -3.36 14.49 -0.60
N THR A 280 -4.32 13.66 -1.01
CA THR A 280 -4.18 12.80 -2.18
C THR A 280 -5.18 13.25 -3.24
N LYS A 281 -4.67 13.79 -4.33
CA LYS A 281 -5.44 14.13 -5.53
C LYS A 281 -5.70 12.86 -6.34
N ASN A 282 -6.87 12.74 -6.96
CA ASN A 282 -7.27 11.56 -7.74
C ASN A 282 -7.17 10.26 -6.92
N LYS A 283 -7.56 10.29 -5.64
CA LYS A 283 -7.45 9.10 -4.76
C LYS A 283 -8.17 7.91 -5.36
N GLN A 284 -7.44 6.85 -5.61
CA GLN A 284 -8.01 5.59 -6.10
C GLN A 284 -8.71 4.88 -4.93
N MET A 285 -9.96 4.52 -5.14
CA MET A 285 -10.76 3.80 -4.16
C MET A 285 -11.62 2.74 -4.83
N GLN A 286 -11.56 1.53 -4.29
CA GLN A 286 -12.53 0.50 -4.65
C GLN A 286 -13.85 0.79 -3.95
N THR A 287 -14.92 0.79 -4.72
CA THR A 287 -16.28 1.05 -4.24
C THR A 287 -17.18 -0.08 -4.64
N LEU A 288 -18.23 -0.28 -3.85
CA LEU A 288 -19.32 -1.20 -4.14
C LEU A 288 -20.48 -0.42 -4.75
N TYR A 289 -21.05 -0.96 -5.82
CA TYR A 289 -22.22 -0.43 -6.49
C TYR A 289 -23.24 -1.55 -6.76
N GLN A 290 -24.49 -1.31 -6.40
CA GLN A 290 -25.60 -2.18 -6.77
C GLN A 290 -26.11 -1.79 -8.15
N SER A 291 -26.03 -2.69 -9.12
CA SER A 291 -26.55 -2.42 -10.47
C SER A 291 -28.07 -2.19 -10.44
N PRO A 292 -28.57 -1.15 -11.14
CA PRO A 292 -30.00 -0.96 -11.32
C PRO A 292 -30.63 -1.88 -12.38
N GLU A 293 -29.80 -2.42 -13.30
CA GLU A 293 -30.27 -3.21 -14.43
C GLU A 293 -30.32 -4.70 -14.14
N ARG A 294 -29.51 -5.16 -13.20
CA ARG A 294 -29.40 -6.58 -12.82
C ARG A 294 -29.04 -6.69 -11.33
N LEU A 295 -29.44 -7.76 -10.70
CA LEU A 295 -29.13 -8.01 -9.27
C LEU A 295 -27.67 -8.43 -9.11
N VAL A 296 -26.75 -7.47 -9.21
CA VAL A 296 -25.31 -7.68 -9.10
C VAL A 296 -24.65 -6.55 -8.31
N GLU A 297 -23.82 -6.94 -7.36
CA GLU A 297 -22.89 -6.06 -6.66
C GLU A 297 -21.60 -5.90 -7.48
N ILE A 298 -21.27 -4.67 -7.86
CA ILE A 298 -20.11 -4.35 -8.68
C ILE A 298 -19.06 -3.67 -7.82
N TYR A 299 -17.91 -4.30 -7.67
CA TYR A 299 -16.71 -3.71 -7.08
C TYR A 299 -15.87 -3.11 -8.18
N LYS A 300 -15.65 -1.79 -8.12
CA LYS A 300 -14.87 -1.07 -9.14
C LYS A 300 -14.04 0.02 -8.52
N PHE A 301 -12.83 0.25 -9.05
CA PHE A 301 -12.00 1.38 -8.67
C PHE A 301 -12.40 2.65 -9.40
N PHE A 302 -12.45 3.76 -8.66
CA PHE A 302 -12.64 5.11 -9.18
C PHE A 302 -11.56 6.04 -8.64
N ASN A 303 -11.35 7.16 -9.35
CA ASN A 303 -10.58 8.26 -8.81
C ASN A 303 -11.53 9.23 -8.13
N PHE A 304 -11.48 9.33 -6.82
CA PHE A 304 -12.14 10.41 -6.09
C PHE A 304 -11.38 11.72 -6.33
N ASP A 305 -12.07 12.86 -6.34
CA ASP A 305 -11.46 14.17 -6.49
C ASP A 305 -10.24 14.30 -5.57
N PHE A 306 -10.45 13.97 -4.30
CA PHE A 306 -9.37 13.90 -3.31
C PHE A 306 -9.76 13.13 -2.04
N SER A 307 -8.73 12.74 -1.30
CA SER A 307 -8.81 12.46 0.13
C SER A 307 -7.84 13.37 0.89
N SER A 308 -8.20 13.79 2.09
CA SER A 308 -7.32 14.60 2.94
C SER A 308 -7.41 14.19 4.40
N GLN A 309 -6.29 14.34 5.10
CA GLN A 309 -6.16 14.03 6.50
C GLN A 309 -5.34 15.11 7.20
N ALA A 310 -5.86 15.67 8.29
CA ALA A 310 -5.14 16.65 9.11
C ALA A 310 -5.22 16.24 10.57
N GLY A 311 -4.11 16.19 11.27
CA GLY A 311 -4.11 15.66 12.61
C GLY A 311 -2.89 15.98 13.45
N LEU A 312 -2.97 15.49 14.68
CA LEU A 312 -1.93 15.59 15.70
C LEU A 312 -1.57 14.19 16.20
N VAL A 313 -0.29 14.00 16.50
CA VAL A 313 0.24 12.80 17.15
C VAL A 313 0.99 13.23 18.41
N MET A 314 0.77 12.53 19.49
CA MET A 314 1.52 12.69 20.72
C MET A 314 2.02 11.32 21.18
N THR A 315 3.32 11.20 21.40
CA THR A 315 3.93 10.01 22.01
C THR A 315 4.68 10.40 23.27
N VAL A 316 4.26 9.86 24.41
CA VAL A 316 4.81 10.17 25.73
C VAL A 316 5.21 8.86 26.41
N PRO A 317 6.51 8.54 26.44
CA PRO A 317 7.03 7.48 27.31
C PRO A 317 7.21 8.02 28.72
N PHE A 318 6.86 7.22 29.72
CA PHE A 318 7.13 7.55 31.11
C PHE A 318 7.52 6.30 31.89
N LYS A 319 8.28 6.51 32.98
CA LYS A 319 8.70 5.44 33.90
C LYS A 319 8.31 5.81 35.31
N VAL A 320 7.77 4.84 36.02
CA VAL A 320 7.51 4.96 37.46
C VAL A 320 8.51 4.06 38.17
N LYS A 321 9.52 4.69 38.80
CA LYS A 321 10.64 3.98 39.46
C LYS A 321 11.22 2.88 38.53
N LYS A 322 11.38 1.66 39.04
CA LYS A 322 11.89 0.50 38.29
C LYS A 322 10.80 -0.52 37.94
N TRP A 323 9.55 -0.28 38.36
CA TRP A 323 8.50 -1.29 38.23
C TRP A 323 7.58 -1.06 36.99
N LEU A 324 7.50 0.16 36.47
CA LEU A 324 6.67 0.46 35.31
C LEU A 324 7.46 1.23 34.24
N ASP A 325 7.48 0.70 33.02
CA ASP A 325 7.89 1.36 31.79
C ASP A 325 6.67 1.44 30.87
N SER A 326 6.24 2.64 30.58
CA SER A 326 5.00 2.89 29.83
C SER A 326 5.27 3.79 28.63
N ARG A 327 4.55 3.53 27.52
CA ARG A 327 4.48 4.41 26.36
C ARG A 327 3.02 4.61 25.98
N PHE A 328 2.60 5.86 25.98
CA PHE A 328 1.28 6.27 25.52
C PHE A 328 1.42 6.99 24.19
N THR A 329 0.59 6.61 23.21
CA THR A 329 0.47 7.30 21.90
C THR A 329 -0.98 7.65 21.65
N ALA A 330 -1.23 8.91 21.38
CA ALA A 330 -2.54 9.42 20.97
C ALA A 330 -2.41 10.04 19.57
N ILE A 331 -3.34 9.70 18.69
CA ILE A 331 -3.48 10.27 17.35
C ILE A 331 -4.90 10.78 17.23
N GLY A 332 -5.07 12.03 16.83
CA GLY A 332 -6.37 12.59 16.51
C GLY A 332 -6.31 13.25 15.15
N PHE A 333 -7.23 12.92 14.25
CA PHE A 333 -7.25 13.50 12.92
C PHE A 333 -8.66 13.66 12.37
N ARG A 334 -8.82 14.65 11.49
CA ARG A 334 -9.97 14.79 10.61
C ARG A 334 -9.63 14.15 9.27
N TYR A 335 -10.45 13.22 8.82
CA TYR A 335 -10.40 12.63 7.51
C TYR A 335 -11.54 13.13 6.63
N ARG A 336 -11.27 13.43 5.36
CA ARG A 336 -12.28 13.82 4.38
C ARG A 336 -11.99 13.16 3.05
N GLN A 337 -13.04 12.63 2.43
CA GLN A 337 -13.05 12.09 1.08
C GLN A 337 -14.12 12.78 0.28
N LYS A 338 -13.80 13.20 -0.92
CA LYS A 338 -14.73 13.89 -1.82
C LYS A 338 -14.60 13.37 -3.23
N ASP A 339 -15.75 13.20 -3.86
CA ASP A 339 -15.92 13.03 -5.29
C ASP A 339 -17.15 13.82 -5.75
N SER A 340 -17.00 14.64 -6.77
CA SER A 340 -18.09 15.46 -7.30
C SER A 340 -19.05 14.68 -8.20
N ASP A 341 -18.62 13.52 -8.70
CA ASP A 341 -19.33 12.74 -9.72
C ASP A 341 -19.34 11.23 -9.42
N PHE A 342 -19.51 10.86 -8.16
CA PHE A 342 -19.56 9.46 -7.76
C PHE A 342 -20.92 8.84 -8.12
N TRP A 343 -20.97 8.08 -9.22
CA TRP A 343 -22.21 7.46 -9.72
C TRP A 343 -23.37 8.47 -9.84
N ASP A 344 -23.09 9.66 -10.42
CA ASP A 344 -24.04 10.77 -10.55
C ASP A 344 -24.56 11.36 -9.21
N ILE A 345 -23.90 11.06 -8.10
CA ILE A 345 -24.25 11.54 -6.77
C ILE A 345 -23.05 12.25 -6.13
N PRO A 346 -23.18 13.46 -5.60
CA PRO A 346 -22.11 14.10 -4.86
C PRO A 346 -21.73 13.29 -3.62
N PHE A 347 -20.45 13.00 -3.48
CA PHE A 347 -19.87 12.28 -2.36
C PHE A 347 -18.94 13.22 -1.58
N ASP A 348 -19.27 13.55 -0.34
CA ASP A 348 -18.41 14.35 0.55
C ASP A 348 -18.57 13.84 1.99
N ARG A 349 -17.65 12.97 2.39
CA ARG A 349 -17.64 12.37 3.72
C ARG A 349 -16.49 12.89 4.54
N LYS A 350 -16.76 13.20 5.79
CA LYS A 350 -15.77 13.67 6.76
C LYS A 350 -16.05 13.08 8.15
N LEU A 351 -14.96 12.74 8.84
CA LEU A 351 -15.05 12.20 10.20
C LEU A 351 -13.80 12.60 11.01
N TYR A 352 -13.98 12.73 12.33
CA TYR A 352 -12.88 12.82 13.28
C TYR A 352 -12.61 11.45 13.88
N THR A 353 -11.37 11.01 13.72
CA THR A 353 -10.90 9.72 14.24
C THR A 353 -9.85 9.93 15.32
N PHE A 354 -9.98 9.19 16.41
CA PHE A 354 -9.01 9.15 17.50
C PHE A 354 -8.50 7.73 17.66
N VAL A 355 -7.19 7.59 17.74
CA VAL A 355 -6.50 6.33 18.00
C VAL A 355 -5.66 6.49 19.26
N LEU A 356 -5.83 5.58 20.21
CA LEU A 356 -5.06 5.53 21.44
C LEU A 356 -4.34 4.19 21.52
N THR A 357 -3.06 4.22 21.84
CA THR A 357 -2.27 3.02 22.07
C THR A 357 -1.49 3.19 23.36
N MET A 358 -1.50 2.15 24.18
CA MET A 358 -0.78 2.12 25.44
C MET A 358 0.01 0.81 25.57
N ASN A 359 1.31 0.93 25.80
CA ASN A 359 2.18 -0.20 26.07
C ASN A 359 2.76 -0.04 27.47
N ASN A 360 2.46 -0.97 28.37
CA ASN A 360 2.92 -0.98 29.74
C ASN A 360 3.73 -2.23 30.02
N THR A 361 4.93 -2.08 30.53
CA THR A 361 5.75 -3.19 31.05
C THR A 361 5.93 -3.03 32.53
N PHE A 362 5.34 -3.94 33.29
CA PHE A 362 5.48 -4.03 34.74
C PHE A 362 6.61 -5.01 35.07
N THR A 363 7.65 -4.54 35.73
CA THR A 363 8.67 -5.42 36.29
C THR A 363 8.18 -5.93 37.64
N LEU A 364 7.68 -7.17 37.65
CA LEU A 364 7.15 -7.81 38.88
C LEU A 364 8.26 -8.28 39.80
N SER A 365 9.35 -8.75 39.20
CA SER A 365 10.57 -9.15 39.93
C SER A 365 11.80 -8.96 39.06
N THR A 366 12.95 -8.69 39.69
CA THR A 366 14.25 -8.62 39.01
C THR A 366 15.09 -9.88 39.22
N LYS A 367 14.76 -10.65 40.28
CA LYS A 367 15.38 -11.94 40.61
C LYS A 367 14.33 -12.86 41.23
N PRO A 368 13.70 -13.75 40.41
CA PRO A 368 13.89 -13.99 38.97
C PRO A 368 13.41 -12.80 38.13
N ASP A 369 13.92 -12.65 36.86
CA ASP A 369 13.44 -11.61 35.94
C ASP A 369 12.05 -11.99 35.43
N LEU A 370 11.05 -11.33 35.99
CA LEU A 370 9.63 -11.56 35.68
C LEU A 370 8.98 -10.23 35.31
N LYS A 371 8.44 -10.16 34.07
CA LYS A 371 7.79 -8.97 33.55
C LYS A 371 6.40 -9.29 33.04
N PHE A 372 5.46 -8.41 33.33
CA PHE A 372 4.11 -8.44 32.79
C PHE A 372 3.95 -7.26 31.81
N THR A 373 3.49 -7.54 30.60
CA THR A 373 3.22 -6.51 29.60
C THR A 373 1.74 -6.45 29.33
N LEU A 374 1.19 -5.24 29.30
CA LEU A 374 -0.19 -4.95 28.95
C LEU A 374 -0.20 -3.93 27.81
N THR A 375 -0.73 -4.34 26.64
CA THR A 375 -0.85 -3.49 25.46
C THR A 375 -2.32 -3.23 25.18
N GLY A 376 -2.71 -1.97 25.15
CA GLY A 376 -4.07 -1.55 24.81
C GLY A 376 -4.08 -0.75 23.52
N PHE A 377 -5.09 -0.99 22.71
CA PHE A 377 -5.42 -0.23 21.51
C PHE A 377 -6.88 0.16 21.52
N TYR A 378 -7.18 1.38 21.10
CA TYR A 378 -8.56 1.86 20.88
C TYR A 378 -8.59 2.80 19.70
N GLN A 379 -9.60 2.63 18.84
CA GLN A 379 -9.97 3.54 17.77
C GLN A 379 -11.48 3.78 17.83
N ASN A 380 -11.90 5.03 17.68
CA ASN A 380 -13.31 5.33 17.47
C ASN A 380 -13.72 5.01 16.02
N ARG A 381 -14.88 5.48 15.57
CA ARG A 381 -15.33 5.27 14.18
C ARG A 381 -14.33 5.82 13.17
N ALA A 382 -14.22 5.16 12.02
CA ALA A 382 -13.48 5.59 10.85
C ALA A 382 -14.34 5.44 9.59
N ILE A 383 -13.91 6.01 8.47
CA ILE A 383 -14.56 5.85 7.16
C ILE A 383 -13.52 5.41 6.13
N GLN A 384 -13.96 4.57 5.21
CA GLN A 384 -13.17 4.12 4.06
C GLN A 384 -14.07 4.07 2.83
N GLY A 385 -14.00 5.07 1.96
CA GLY A 385 -14.94 5.19 0.85
C GLY A 385 -16.38 5.23 1.35
N ILE A 386 -17.18 4.32 0.85
CA ILE A 386 -18.58 4.16 1.24
C ILE A 386 -18.79 3.45 2.58
N PHE A 387 -17.75 2.83 3.12
CA PHE A 387 -17.86 1.99 4.32
C PHE A 387 -17.68 2.81 5.59
N ASP A 388 -18.53 2.53 6.58
CA ASP A 388 -18.36 2.94 7.96
C ASP A 388 -17.65 1.83 8.73
N LEU A 389 -16.50 2.19 9.31
CA LEU A 389 -15.75 1.30 10.17
C LEU A 389 -16.15 1.58 11.63
N PRO A 390 -16.61 0.57 12.38
CA PRO A 390 -17.01 0.74 13.76
C PRO A 390 -15.81 1.09 14.65
N ARG A 391 -16.09 1.41 15.90
CA ARG A 391 -15.06 1.48 16.92
C ARG A 391 -14.40 0.10 17.08
N LEU A 392 -13.09 0.13 17.27
CA LEU A 392 -12.26 -1.05 17.46
C LEU A 392 -11.39 -0.86 18.68
N GLY A 393 -11.19 -1.90 19.45
CA GLY A 393 -10.26 -1.88 20.56
C GLY A 393 -9.90 -3.29 20.97
N ASN A 394 -8.68 -3.46 21.47
CA ASN A 394 -8.21 -4.70 22.06
C ASN A 394 -7.32 -4.45 23.26
N LEU A 395 -7.18 -5.46 24.09
CA LEU A 395 -6.25 -5.50 25.20
C LEU A 395 -5.50 -6.83 25.18
N ASP A 396 -4.18 -6.76 25.03
CA ASP A 396 -3.29 -7.91 25.02
C ASP A 396 -2.48 -7.96 26.30
N ALA A 397 -2.22 -9.16 26.81
CA ALA A 397 -1.36 -9.37 27.97
C ALA A 397 -0.27 -10.41 27.68
N ALA A 398 0.91 -10.20 28.24
CA ALA A 398 1.99 -11.16 28.19
C ALA A 398 2.75 -11.23 29.52
N LEU A 399 3.05 -12.44 29.95
CA LEU A 399 3.92 -12.69 31.08
C LEU A 399 5.22 -13.31 30.57
N ARG A 400 6.33 -12.65 30.86
CA ARG A 400 7.67 -13.07 30.45
C ARG A 400 8.53 -13.39 31.66
N TYR A 401 9.03 -14.61 31.68
CA TYR A 401 9.96 -15.12 32.70
C TYR A 401 11.30 -15.45 32.05
N THR A 402 12.36 -14.76 32.47
CA THR A 402 13.72 -14.98 32.00
C THR A 402 14.52 -15.72 33.08
N PHE A 403 15.15 -16.83 32.73
CA PHE A 403 15.88 -17.72 33.67
C PHE A 403 17.19 -18.21 33.05
N ALA A 404 17.89 -19.12 33.75
CA ALA A 404 19.21 -19.63 33.34
C ALA A 404 20.22 -18.50 33.04
N LYS A 405 20.28 -17.47 33.93
CA LYS A 405 21.14 -16.28 33.78
C LYS A 405 20.93 -15.52 32.45
N GLY A 406 19.67 -15.45 31.97
CA GLY A 406 19.30 -14.77 30.75
C GLY A 406 19.40 -15.63 29.46
N LYS A 407 19.79 -16.90 29.60
CA LYS A 407 19.94 -17.81 28.44
C LYS A 407 18.64 -18.45 27.98
N ALA A 408 17.60 -18.43 28.81
CA ALA A 408 16.30 -19.00 28.49
C ALA A 408 15.18 -18.04 28.89
N GLN A 409 14.11 -18.02 28.08
CA GLN A 409 12.93 -17.18 28.28
C GLN A 409 11.68 -18.01 28.03
N LEU A 410 10.71 -17.91 28.93
CA LEU A 410 9.36 -18.40 28.75
C LEU A 410 8.42 -17.19 28.59
N THR A 411 7.56 -17.20 27.60
CA THR A 411 6.56 -16.16 27.40
C THR A 411 5.18 -16.81 27.26
N LEU A 412 4.25 -16.39 28.11
CA LEU A 412 2.83 -16.68 28.01
C LEU A 412 2.15 -15.43 27.46
N LYS A 413 1.44 -15.53 26.35
CA LYS A 413 0.74 -14.42 25.69
C LYS A 413 -0.72 -14.74 25.54
N CYS A 414 -1.56 -13.74 25.76
CA CYS A 414 -2.98 -13.77 25.49
C CYS A 414 -3.31 -12.50 24.68
N ASP A 415 -3.75 -12.69 23.46
CA ASP A 415 -4.19 -11.60 22.58
C ASP A 415 -5.69 -11.41 22.76
N ASP A 416 -6.13 -10.15 22.69
CA ASP A 416 -7.53 -9.73 22.76
C ASP A 416 -8.30 -10.36 23.92
N LEU A 417 -7.84 -10.07 25.14
CA LEU A 417 -8.39 -10.61 26.40
C LEU A 417 -9.92 -10.58 26.52
N PHE A 418 -10.57 -9.62 25.83
CA PHE A 418 -12.02 -9.41 25.91
C PHE A 418 -12.76 -9.79 24.64
N ASN A 419 -12.06 -10.37 23.64
CA ASN A 419 -12.63 -10.72 22.32
C ASN A 419 -13.36 -9.54 21.65
N THR A 420 -12.71 -8.38 21.62
CA THR A 420 -13.27 -7.11 21.14
C THR A 420 -12.76 -6.68 19.77
N SER A 421 -11.83 -7.41 19.17
CA SER A 421 -11.22 -7.12 17.85
C SER A 421 -12.11 -7.50 16.67
N THR A 422 -13.38 -7.82 16.88
CA THR A 422 -14.30 -8.19 15.81
C THR A 422 -14.60 -6.97 14.93
N ILE A 423 -14.28 -7.08 13.64
CA ILE A 423 -14.56 -6.03 12.65
C ILE A 423 -15.86 -6.39 11.94
N SER A 424 -16.87 -5.53 12.05
CA SER A 424 -18.05 -5.53 11.20
C SER A 424 -18.08 -4.23 10.41
N THR A 425 -18.12 -4.30 9.08
CA THR A 425 -18.26 -3.12 8.23
C THR A 425 -19.71 -2.91 7.86
N GLN A 426 -20.13 -1.65 7.79
CA GLN A 426 -21.45 -1.26 7.31
C GLN A 426 -21.29 -0.34 6.12
N VAL A 427 -22.16 -0.46 5.13
CA VAL A 427 -22.24 0.50 4.03
C VAL A 427 -22.87 1.79 4.56
N GLY A 428 -22.06 2.83 4.70
CA GLY A 428 -22.49 4.10 5.29
C GLY A 428 -23.01 5.13 4.28
N HIS A 429 -22.98 4.81 2.98
CA HIS A 429 -23.53 5.65 1.92
C HIS A 429 -24.54 4.85 1.14
N ILE A 430 -25.82 5.26 1.22
CA ILE A 430 -26.93 4.58 0.55
C ILE A 430 -26.91 5.00 -0.91
N PHE A 431 -26.76 4.04 -1.80
CA PHE A 431 -27.07 4.20 -3.21
C PHE A 431 -28.57 4.53 -3.37
N ARG A 432 -28.92 5.30 -4.39
CA ARG A 432 -30.31 5.55 -4.70
C ARG A 432 -31.09 4.24 -4.61
N ALA A 433 -32.02 4.16 -3.68
CA ALA A 433 -33.09 3.20 -3.79
C ALA A 433 -33.82 3.52 -5.11
N ILE A 434 -33.81 2.60 -6.03
CA ILE A 434 -34.55 2.74 -7.28
C ILE A 434 -36.00 2.67 -6.86
N ALA A 435 -36.72 3.78 -7.06
CA ALA A 435 -38.16 3.83 -6.93
C ALA A 435 -38.80 3.09 -8.12
#